data_2a081c1f64c10864baa909e71b49adf0
#
_entry.id   2a081c1f64c10864baa909e71b49adf0
#
_cell.length_a   1.000
_cell.length_b   1.000
_cell.length_c   1.000
_cell.angle_alpha   90.00
_cell.angle_beta   90.00
_cell.angle_gamma   90.00
#
_symmetry.space_group_name_H-M   'P 1'
#
loop_
_entity.id
_entity.type
_entity.pdbx_description
1 polymer ?
#
loop_
_entity_poly.entity_id
_entity_poly.type
_entity_poly.pdbx_seq_one_letter_code
_entity_poly.pdbx_strand_id
1 'polypeptide(L)'
;AVAWALVVFETAMYTLNWLLGEPSICGWITPAMAIIVVFLESLDPGVARLQMLTCIQLELGILFIVLGVTGLSKKLNTMVPPAIKAGIVMGAGVNAVAVRLKTGGAIDTVTIGCLCGLVVVFMLMFSKRVRKYMDTNRFVAILGNYSFLWAVIALLIAGGVAGEFNFQWSGEIIKVPDFMGLFAVVSPLFIGFASDPSVWIAALPYAIVAWVIAYGDFVTVQQLGLQAARDDEYIEFDPNRTNVICGIRNVILSLFAPYP
;
A
#
# COMPACT_ATOMS: atom_id res chain seq x y z
N ALA A 1 -7.14 -8.83 -18.12
CA ALA A 1 -6.85 -10.13 -17.50
C ALA A 1 -5.58 -10.04 -16.65
N VAL A 2 -4.43 -9.62 -17.21
CA VAL A 2 -3.13 -9.54 -16.49
C VAL A 2 -3.16 -8.56 -15.31
N ALA A 3 -3.60 -7.31 -15.51
CA ALA A 3 -3.70 -6.33 -14.42
C ALA A 3 -4.65 -6.78 -13.32
N TRP A 4 -5.72 -7.49 -13.68
CA TRP A 4 -6.63 -8.09 -12.72
C TRP A 4 -5.96 -9.24 -11.94
N ALA A 5 -5.15 -10.06 -12.60
CA ALA A 5 -4.37 -11.11 -11.96
C ALA A 5 -3.39 -10.54 -10.91
N LEU A 6 -2.74 -9.40 -11.20
CA LEU A 6 -1.89 -8.69 -10.24
C LEU A 6 -2.69 -8.31 -8.98
N VAL A 7 -3.82 -7.63 -9.14
CA VAL A 7 -4.67 -7.21 -8.02
C VAL A 7 -5.13 -8.41 -7.17
N VAL A 8 -5.55 -9.49 -7.81
CA VAL A 8 -5.99 -10.70 -7.11
C VAL A 8 -4.84 -11.37 -6.37
N PHE A 9 -3.66 -11.48 -7.00
CA PHE A 9 -2.49 -12.08 -6.39
C PHE A 9 -1.99 -11.27 -5.19
N GLU A 10 -1.85 -9.98 -5.35
CA GLU A 10 -1.47 -9.06 -4.27
C GLU A 10 -2.46 -9.13 -3.10
N THR A 11 -3.76 -9.07 -3.39
CA THR A 11 -4.80 -9.16 -2.35
C THR A 11 -4.74 -10.50 -1.63
N ALA A 12 -4.51 -11.60 -2.34
CA ALA A 12 -4.35 -12.93 -1.75
C ALA A 12 -3.13 -12.99 -0.81
N MET A 13 -2.03 -12.30 -1.16
CA MET A 13 -0.83 -12.26 -0.32
C MET A 13 -1.05 -11.52 1.01
N TYR A 14 -2.03 -10.62 1.11
CA TYR A 14 -2.39 -10.01 2.41
C TYR A 14 -3.00 -11.02 3.38
N THR A 15 -3.68 -12.04 2.89
CA THR A 15 -4.24 -13.10 3.75
C THR A 15 -3.15 -13.92 4.43
N LEU A 16 -1.93 -13.93 3.90
CA LEU A 16 -0.79 -14.62 4.50
C LEU A 16 -0.48 -14.11 5.91
N ASN A 17 -0.58 -12.81 6.14
CA ASN A 17 -0.37 -12.22 7.47
C ASN A 17 -1.35 -12.84 8.48
N TRP A 18 -2.61 -12.90 8.13
CA TRP A 18 -3.65 -13.48 8.97
C TRP A 18 -3.46 -14.98 9.20
N LEU A 19 -3.12 -15.73 8.15
CA LEU A 19 -2.85 -17.18 8.24
C LEU A 19 -1.65 -17.48 9.15
N LEU A 20 -0.67 -16.59 9.23
CA LEU A 20 0.50 -16.71 10.08
C LEU A 20 0.30 -16.10 11.49
N GLY A 21 -0.93 -15.73 11.82
CA GLY A 21 -1.30 -15.20 13.14
C GLY A 21 -0.85 -13.77 13.41
N GLU A 22 -0.59 -12.99 12.35
CA GLU A 22 -0.31 -11.58 12.48
C GLU A 22 -1.61 -10.77 12.40
N PRO A 23 -2.00 -10.07 13.49
CA PRO A 23 -3.26 -9.32 13.51
C PRO A 23 -3.22 -8.04 12.66
N SER A 24 -2.03 -7.57 12.30
CA SER A 24 -1.89 -6.39 11.45
C SER A 24 -1.74 -6.78 9.98
N ILE A 25 -2.57 -6.22 9.12
CA ILE A 25 -2.46 -6.35 7.68
C ILE A 25 -1.74 -5.11 7.15
N CYS A 26 -0.48 -5.28 6.80
CA CYS A 26 0.30 -4.21 6.20
C CYS A 26 0.03 -4.17 4.70
N GLY A 27 -0.51 -3.06 4.25
CA GLY A 27 -0.79 -2.80 2.84
C GLY A 27 0.45 -2.45 2.02
N TRP A 28 0.21 -1.95 0.83
CA TRP A 28 1.26 -1.40 -0.03
C TRP A 28 1.92 -0.20 0.62
N ILE A 29 3.23 -0.08 0.46
CA ILE A 29 3.99 1.06 0.98
C ILE A 29 3.78 2.25 0.01
N THR A 30 2.54 2.70 -0.09
CA THR A 30 2.11 3.74 -1.03
C THR A 30 2.99 5.00 -1.01
N PRO A 31 3.45 5.50 0.14
CA PRO A 31 4.32 6.66 0.16
C PRO A 31 5.71 6.40 -0.45
N ALA A 32 6.26 5.19 -0.30
CA ALA A 32 7.54 4.83 -0.92
C ALA A 32 7.40 4.73 -2.43
N MET A 33 6.24 4.31 -2.94
CA MET A 33 5.98 4.22 -4.38
C MET A 33 6.18 5.55 -5.10
N ALA A 34 5.82 6.68 -4.48
CA ALA A 34 6.03 7.99 -5.09
C ALA A 34 7.53 8.28 -5.36
N ILE A 35 8.42 7.77 -4.51
CA ILE A 35 9.89 7.93 -4.66
C ILE A 35 10.42 6.88 -5.65
N ILE A 36 9.98 5.63 -5.52
CA ILE A 36 10.41 4.51 -6.35
C ILE A 36 10.02 4.74 -7.81
N VAL A 37 8.78 5.17 -8.08
CA VAL A 37 8.30 5.41 -9.45
C VAL A 37 9.13 6.49 -10.15
N VAL A 38 9.42 7.61 -9.47
CA VAL A 38 10.27 8.67 -10.04
C VAL A 38 11.67 8.14 -10.40
N PHE A 39 12.22 7.28 -9.55
CA PHE A 39 13.51 6.64 -9.83
C PHE A 39 13.40 5.65 -11.02
N LEU A 40 12.37 4.81 -11.05
CA LEU A 40 12.16 3.87 -12.16
C LEU A 40 11.94 4.59 -13.50
N GLU A 41 11.31 5.77 -13.50
CA GLU A 41 11.13 6.57 -14.70
C GLU A 41 12.45 7.08 -15.30
N SER A 42 13.52 7.19 -14.49
CA SER A 42 14.86 7.55 -14.96
C SER A 42 15.60 6.42 -15.67
N LEU A 43 15.09 5.18 -15.58
CA LEU A 43 15.65 4.00 -16.24
C LEU A 43 14.97 3.74 -17.58
N ASP A 44 15.64 2.98 -18.44
CA ASP A 44 15.07 2.53 -19.70
C ASP A 44 13.78 1.73 -19.48
N PRO A 45 12.72 2.00 -20.25
CA PRO A 45 11.45 1.31 -20.10
C PRO A 45 11.56 -0.18 -20.46
N GLY A 46 10.80 -1.02 -19.74
CA GLY A 46 10.74 -2.47 -19.98
C GLY A 46 11.42 -3.28 -18.89
N VAL A 47 12.20 -4.29 -19.27
CA VAL A 47 12.77 -5.28 -18.35
C VAL A 47 13.68 -4.66 -17.28
N ALA A 48 14.46 -3.62 -17.62
CA ALA A 48 15.34 -2.94 -16.67
C ALA A 48 14.59 -2.37 -15.46
N ARG A 49 13.43 -1.75 -15.68
CA ARG A 49 12.58 -1.23 -14.61
C ARG A 49 12.01 -2.33 -13.74
N LEU A 50 11.59 -3.45 -14.34
CA LEU A 50 11.05 -4.59 -13.62
C LEU A 50 12.13 -5.29 -12.78
N GLN A 51 13.33 -5.45 -13.33
CA GLN A 51 14.47 -5.99 -12.60
C GLN A 51 14.86 -5.10 -11.41
N MET A 52 14.91 -3.79 -11.60
CA MET A 52 15.18 -2.84 -10.51
C MET A 52 14.09 -2.94 -9.42
N LEU A 53 12.81 -2.99 -9.81
CA LEU A 53 11.70 -3.14 -8.87
C LEU A 53 11.80 -4.45 -8.09
N THR A 54 12.16 -5.54 -8.77
CA THR A 54 12.43 -6.84 -8.13
C THR A 54 13.56 -6.75 -7.11
N CYS A 55 14.68 -6.08 -7.44
CA CYS A 55 15.80 -5.89 -6.52
C CYS A 55 15.37 -5.12 -5.28
N ILE A 56 14.68 -3.98 -5.46
CA ILE A 56 14.18 -3.17 -4.34
C ILE A 56 13.28 -4.00 -3.42
N GLN A 57 12.34 -4.75 -3.98
CA GLN A 57 11.39 -5.52 -3.18
C GLN A 57 12.03 -6.74 -2.51
N LEU A 58 12.95 -7.41 -3.18
CA LEU A 58 13.67 -8.55 -2.61
C LEU A 58 14.59 -8.10 -1.45
N GLU A 59 15.33 -7.01 -1.64
CA GLU A 59 16.16 -6.41 -0.59
C GLU A 59 15.32 -5.94 0.59
N LEU A 60 14.18 -5.32 0.32
CA LEU A 60 13.21 -4.93 1.34
C LEU A 60 12.73 -6.15 2.13
N GLY A 61 12.35 -7.23 1.44
CA GLY A 61 11.92 -8.47 2.07
C GLY A 61 13.01 -9.10 2.96
N ILE A 62 14.24 -9.16 2.45
CA ILE A 62 15.40 -9.66 3.21
C ILE A 62 15.68 -8.76 4.42
N LEU A 63 15.63 -7.45 4.26
CA LEU A 63 15.83 -6.48 5.34
C LEU A 63 14.79 -6.67 6.45
N PHE A 64 13.52 -6.85 6.11
CA PHE A 64 12.47 -7.16 7.05
C PHE A 64 12.74 -8.46 7.83
N ILE A 65 13.13 -9.54 7.14
CA ILE A 65 13.45 -10.82 7.78
C ILE A 65 14.63 -10.67 8.72
N VAL A 66 15.74 -10.07 8.26
CA VAL A 66 16.96 -9.91 9.06
C VAL A 66 16.67 -9.09 10.32
N LEU A 67 15.98 -7.97 10.19
CA LEU A 67 15.66 -7.12 11.33
C LEU A 67 14.66 -7.78 12.30
N GLY A 68 13.72 -8.56 11.77
CA GLY A 68 12.78 -9.33 12.59
C GLY A 68 13.46 -10.45 13.37
N VAL A 69 14.25 -11.31 12.69
CA VAL A 69 14.95 -12.46 13.32
C VAL A 69 16.01 -11.99 14.33
N THR A 70 16.73 -10.92 14.05
CA THR A 70 17.75 -10.37 14.95
C THR A 70 17.16 -9.61 16.14
N GLY A 71 15.85 -9.37 16.17
CA GLY A 71 15.20 -8.56 17.20
C GLY A 71 15.50 -7.06 17.11
N LEU A 72 16.25 -6.63 16.08
CA LEU A 72 16.62 -5.24 15.86
C LEU A 72 15.40 -4.34 15.57
N SER A 73 14.35 -4.87 15.00
CA SER A 73 13.11 -4.14 14.75
C SER A 73 12.55 -3.51 16.02
N LYS A 74 12.42 -4.30 17.08
CA LYS A 74 11.93 -3.82 18.38
C LYS A 74 12.87 -2.77 18.97
N LYS A 75 14.19 -2.99 18.86
CA LYS A 75 15.20 -2.03 19.34
C LYS A 75 15.16 -0.71 18.57
N LEU A 76 15.11 -0.76 17.25
CA LEU A 76 15.00 0.43 16.40
C LEU A 76 13.70 1.20 16.69
N ASN A 77 12.59 0.48 16.96
CA ASN A 77 11.32 1.12 17.32
C ASN A 77 11.44 1.99 18.58
N THR A 78 12.18 1.52 19.57
CA THR A 78 12.38 2.26 20.82
C THR A 78 13.39 3.40 20.65
N MET A 79 14.33 3.29 19.71
CA MET A 79 15.36 4.31 19.46
C MET A 79 14.86 5.48 18.61
N VAL A 80 13.90 5.25 17.71
CA VAL A 80 13.37 6.32 16.84
C VAL A 80 12.31 7.11 17.58
N PRO A 81 12.54 8.41 17.85
CA PRO A 81 11.57 9.25 18.53
C PRO A 81 10.22 9.32 17.80
N PRO A 82 9.09 9.39 18.53
CA PRO A 82 7.76 9.47 17.92
C PRO A 82 7.61 10.64 16.93
N ALA A 83 8.28 11.76 17.19
CA ALA A 83 8.26 12.93 16.30
C ALA A 83 8.87 12.62 14.92
N ILE A 84 9.95 11.82 14.88
CA ILE A 84 10.57 11.41 13.61
C ILE A 84 9.63 10.48 12.84
N LYS A 85 9.00 9.52 13.53
CA LYS A 85 8.01 8.61 12.92
C LYS A 85 6.85 9.38 12.31
N ALA A 86 6.28 10.31 13.08
CA ALA A 86 5.20 11.18 12.62
C ALA A 86 5.64 12.06 11.43
N GLY A 87 6.87 12.60 11.46
CA GLY A 87 7.43 13.38 10.38
C GLY A 87 7.59 12.60 9.08
N ILE A 88 8.03 11.34 9.15
CA ILE A 88 8.16 10.44 7.99
C ILE A 88 6.78 10.19 7.37
N VAL A 89 5.79 9.79 8.19
CA VAL A 89 4.42 9.52 7.72
C VAL A 89 3.78 10.78 7.13
N MET A 90 3.94 11.93 7.79
CA MET A 90 3.42 13.20 7.29
C MET A 90 4.10 13.62 5.98
N GLY A 91 5.42 13.51 5.90
CA GLY A 91 6.18 13.85 4.69
C GLY A 91 5.79 12.97 3.51
N ALA A 92 5.59 11.68 3.75
CA ALA A 92 5.12 10.74 2.76
C ALA A 92 3.69 11.08 2.28
N GLY A 93 2.78 11.42 3.20
CA GLY A 93 1.42 11.86 2.88
C GLY A 93 1.41 13.15 2.05
N VAL A 94 2.19 14.15 2.44
CA VAL A 94 2.34 15.40 1.67
C VAL A 94 2.88 15.14 0.26
N ASN A 95 3.90 14.28 0.13
CA ASN A 95 4.45 13.92 -1.18
C ASN A 95 3.42 13.18 -2.05
N ALA A 96 2.67 12.25 -1.48
CA ALA A 96 1.60 11.54 -2.20
C ALA A 96 0.54 12.49 -2.76
N VAL A 97 0.13 13.49 -1.98
CA VAL A 97 -0.80 14.54 -2.45
C VAL A 97 -0.15 15.42 -3.52
N ALA A 98 1.09 15.86 -3.31
CA ALA A 98 1.81 16.70 -4.26
C ALA A 98 1.96 16.05 -5.65
N VAL A 99 2.25 14.75 -5.70
CA VAL A 99 2.33 13.99 -6.97
C VAL A 99 0.98 13.94 -7.68
N ARG A 100 -0.13 13.82 -6.95
CA ARG A 100 -1.48 13.76 -7.54
C ARG A 100 -1.99 15.12 -8.03
N LEU A 101 -1.43 16.22 -7.50
CA LEU A 101 -1.74 17.59 -7.92
C LEU A 101 -0.94 18.07 -9.15
N LYS A 102 0.10 17.32 -9.55
CA LYS A 102 0.87 17.66 -10.77
C LYS A 102 0.00 17.54 -12.02
N THR A 103 0.37 18.29 -13.06
CA THR A 103 -0.25 18.21 -14.39
C THR A 103 -0.25 16.76 -14.90
N GLY A 104 -1.41 16.27 -15.33
CA GLY A 104 -1.63 14.86 -15.67
C GLY A 104 -1.83 13.90 -14.48
N GLY A 105 -1.81 14.41 -13.26
CA GLY A 105 -2.15 13.64 -12.07
C GLY A 105 -3.65 13.34 -11.95
N ALA A 106 -4.01 12.44 -11.02
CA ALA A 106 -5.40 12.03 -10.87
C ALA A 106 -6.36 13.18 -10.50
N ILE A 107 -5.88 14.19 -9.76
CA ILE A 107 -6.70 15.36 -9.39
C ILE A 107 -6.85 16.31 -10.58
N ASP A 108 -5.85 16.40 -11.44
CA ASP A 108 -5.91 17.22 -12.65
C ASP A 108 -6.83 16.61 -13.73
N THR A 109 -6.81 15.30 -13.87
CA THR A 109 -7.60 14.57 -14.88
C THR A 109 -9.05 14.33 -14.49
N VAL A 110 -9.34 14.17 -13.19
CA VAL A 110 -10.68 13.90 -12.64
C VAL A 110 -10.95 14.86 -11.47
N THR A 111 -10.92 16.16 -11.77
CA THR A 111 -10.94 17.21 -10.74
C THR A 111 -12.24 17.23 -9.94
N ILE A 112 -13.40 17.24 -10.61
CA ILE A 112 -14.71 17.33 -9.96
C ILE A 112 -15.00 16.06 -9.18
N GLY A 113 -14.71 14.90 -9.76
CA GLY A 113 -14.84 13.62 -9.08
C GLY A 113 -14.00 13.55 -7.83
N CYS A 114 -12.71 13.90 -7.90
CA CYS A 114 -11.79 13.92 -6.77
C CYS A 114 -12.22 14.90 -5.68
N LEU A 115 -12.66 16.10 -6.02
CA LEU A 115 -13.15 17.08 -5.05
C LEU A 115 -14.40 16.58 -4.33
N CYS A 116 -15.36 16.00 -5.04
CA CYS A 116 -16.55 15.41 -4.43
C CYS A 116 -16.19 14.24 -3.49
N GLY A 117 -15.31 13.35 -3.91
CA GLY A 117 -14.83 12.25 -3.07
C GLY A 117 -14.12 12.75 -1.82
N LEU A 118 -13.26 13.75 -1.93
CA LEU A 118 -12.59 14.38 -0.79
C LEU A 118 -13.59 15.00 0.19
N VAL A 119 -14.56 15.75 -0.30
CA VAL A 119 -15.60 16.33 0.57
C VAL A 119 -16.35 15.25 1.32
N VAL A 120 -16.75 14.17 0.65
CA VAL A 120 -17.46 13.05 1.29
C VAL A 120 -16.61 12.36 2.36
N VAL A 121 -15.34 12.02 2.06
CA VAL A 121 -14.49 11.37 3.06
C VAL A 121 -14.22 12.28 4.26
N PHE A 122 -13.95 13.57 4.02
CA PHE A 122 -13.74 14.51 5.13
C PHE A 122 -15.00 14.70 5.98
N MET A 123 -16.16 14.80 5.37
CA MET A 123 -17.43 14.90 6.10
C MET A 123 -17.70 13.65 6.93
N LEU A 124 -17.49 12.48 6.39
CA LEU A 124 -17.75 11.22 7.09
C LEU A 124 -16.74 10.94 8.21
N MET A 125 -15.45 11.20 7.98
CA MET A 125 -14.40 10.90 8.96
C MET A 125 -14.28 11.95 10.07
N PHE A 126 -14.42 13.25 9.76
CA PHE A 126 -14.08 14.32 10.69
C PHE A 126 -15.29 15.07 11.26
N SER A 127 -16.51 14.83 10.73
CA SER A 127 -17.71 15.49 11.25
C SER A 127 -18.07 15.01 12.66
N LYS A 128 -18.08 15.93 13.61
CA LYS A 128 -18.52 15.66 14.98
C LYS A 128 -19.98 15.16 15.03
N ARG A 129 -20.82 15.60 14.07
CA ARG A 129 -22.22 15.14 13.97
C ARG A 129 -22.28 13.69 13.57
N VAL A 130 -21.54 13.27 12.53
CA VAL A 130 -21.49 11.88 12.09
C VAL A 130 -21.02 10.99 13.23
N ARG A 131 -19.91 11.32 13.89
CA ARG A 131 -19.40 10.56 15.05
C ARG A 131 -20.44 10.39 16.15
N LYS A 132 -21.16 11.47 16.51
CA LYS A 132 -22.21 11.41 17.55
C LYS A 132 -23.35 10.46 17.21
N TYR A 133 -23.69 10.33 15.92
CA TYR A 133 -24.79 9.48 15.49
C TYR A 133 -24.35 8.05 15.13
N MET A 134 -23.06 7.78 14.99
CA MET A 134 -22.54 6.43 14.73
C MET A 134 -22.89 5.43 15.83
N ASP A 135 -22.85 5.88 17.10
CA ASP A 135 -23.17 5.01 18.24
C ASP A 135 -24.69 4.73 18.36
N THR A 136 -25.51 5.60 17.78
CA THR A 136 -26.98 5.52 17.95
C THR A 136 -27.68 4.97 16.71
N ASN A 137 -27.09 5.12 15.54
CA ASN A 137 -27.72 4.76 14.27
C ASN A 137 -26.80 3.87 13.41
N ARG A 138 -27.22 2.62 13.22
CA ARG A 138 -26.47 1.61 12.44
C ARG A 138 -26.18 2.05 11.00
N PHE A 139 -27.06 2.80 10.36
CA PHE A 139 -26.82 3.30 9.00
C PHE A 139 -25.71 4.34 8.98
N VAL A 140 -25.69 5.26 9.95
CA VAL A 140 -24.63 6.28 10.10
C VAL A 140 -23.30 5.60 10.45
N ALA A 141 -23.32 4.55 11.26
CA ALA A 141 -22.14 3.74 11.55
C ALA A 141 -21.56 3.10 10.28
N ILE A 142 -22.39 2.53 9.41
CA ILE A 142 -21.95 1.98 8.12
C ILE A 142 -21.37 3.08 7.23
N LEU A 143 -21.99 4.26 7.15
CA LEU A 143 -21.47 5.38 6.38
C LEU A 143 -20.08 5.82 6.89
N GLY A 144 -19.92 5.94 8.20
CA GLY A 144 -18.64 6.36 8.81
C GLY A 144 -17.54 5.32 8.67
N ASN A 145 -17.86 4.03 8.95
CA ASN A 145 -16.88 2.95 8.88
C ASN A 145 -16.38 2.66 7.46
N TYR A 146 -17.22 2.86 6.45
CA TYR A 146 -16.89 2.68 5.04
C TYR A 146 -16.73 4.01 4.28
N SER A 147 -16.26 5.06 4.97
CA SER A 147 -16.14 6.41 4.42
C SER A 147 -15.35 6.48 3.10
N PHE A 148 -14.29 5.70 2.95
CA PHE A 148 -13.53 5.63 1.70
C PHE A 148 -14.33 5.02 0.55
N LEU A 149 -15.12 3.98 0.81
CA LEU A 149 -15.98 3.38 -0.21
C LEU A 149 -17.00 4.40 -0.73
N TRP A 150 -17.62 5.15 0.18
CA TRP A 150 -18.57 6.20 -0.20
C TRP A 150 -17.92 7.35 -0.94
N ALA A 151 -16.67 7.70 -0.57
CA ALA A 151 -15.90 8.69 -1.30
C ALA A 151 -15.58 8.25 -2.72
N VAL A 152 -15.22 6.97 -2.94
CA VAL A 152 -15.00 6.40 -4.29
C VAL A 152 -16.30 6.41 -5.09
N ILE A 153 -17.43 6.02 -4.50
CA ILE A 153 -18.74 6.06 -5.16
C ILE A 153 -19.09 7.50 -5.56
N ALA A 154 -18.88 8.47 -4.67
CA ALA A 154 -19.13 9.88 -4.96
C ALA A 154 -18.22 10.40 -6.08
N LEU A 155 -16.93 10.02 -6.09
CA LEU A 155 -15.98 10.34 -7.16
C LEU A 155 -16.47 9.79 -8.50
N LEU A 156 -16.86 8.51 -8.55
CA LEU A 156 -17.31 7.86 -9.77
C LEU A 156 -18.58 8.50 -10.33
N ILE A 157 -19.55 8.81 -9.47
CA ILE A 157 -20.79 9.46 -9.89
C ILE A 157 -20.53 10.89 -10.37
N ALA A 158 -19.81 11.68 -9.56
CA ALA A 158 -19.58 13.09 -9.88
C ALA A 158 -18.70 13.27 -11.13
N GLY A 159 -17.61 12.51 -11.23
CA GLY A 159 -16.73 12.55 -12.41
C GLY A 159 -17.41 12.01 -13.67
N GLY A 160 -18.25 10.98 -13.55
CA GLY A 160 -19.03 10.47 -14.67
C GLY A 160 -20.09 11.48 -15.16
N VAL A 161 -20.80 12.13 -14.23
CA VAL A 161 -21.77 13.19 -14.58
C VAL A 161 -21.09 14.42 -15.17
N ALA A 162 -19.89 14.76 -14.68
CA ALA A 162 -19.09 15.85 -15.19
C ALA A 162 -18.44 15.55 -16.55
N GLY A 163 -18.50 14.30 -17.03
CA GLY A 163 -17.88 13.89 -18.30
C GLY A 163 -16.35 13.78 -18.22
N GLU A 164 -15.77 13.73 -17.00
CA GLU A 164 -14.32 13.61 -16.81
C GLU A 164 -13.80 12.22 -17.21
N PHE A 165 -14.65 11.21 -17.22
CA PHE A 165 -14.37 9.88 -17.75
C PHE A 165 -15.63 9.21 -18.29
N ASN A 166 -15.45 8.34 -19.28
CA ASN A 166 -16.53 7.56 -19.87
C ASN A 166 -16.44 6.10 -19.40
N PHE A 167 -17.51 5.60 -18.80
CA PHE A 167 -17.62 4.18 -18.50
C PHE A 167 -17.81 3.39 -19.79
N GLN A 168 -16.80 2.63 -20.19
CA GLN A 168 -16.93 1.68 -21.28
C GLN A 168 -17.28 0.31 -20.71
N TRP A 169 -18.55 -0.05 -20.85
CA TRP A 169 -18.99 -1.37 -20.44
C TRP A 169 -18.65 -2.41 -21.50
N SER A 170 -17.66 -3.25 -21.21
CA SER A 170 -17.20 -4.29 -22.15
C SER A 170 -18.10 -5.54 -22.21
N GLY A 171 -19.21 -5.56 -21.45
CA GLY A 171 -20.08 -6.72 -21.36
C GLY A 171 -19.58 -7.87 -20.47
N GLU A 172 -18.28 -7.92 -20.20
CA GLU A 172 -17.67 -8.91 -19.30
C GLU A 172 -17.58 -8.37 -17.89
N ILE A 173 -18.48 -8.80 -17.01
CA ILE A 173 -18.50 -8.38 -15.60
C ILE A 173 -17.38 -9.04 -14.81
N ILE A 174 -17.04 -10.28 -15.14
CA ILE A 174 -16.01 -11.06 -14.45
C ILE A 174 -14.99 -11.54 -15.50
N LYS A 175 -13.75 -11.06 -15.40
CA LYS A 175 -12.63 -11.59 -16.16
C LYS A 175 -11.87 -12.57 -15.31
N VAL A 176 -11.60 -13.77 -15.86
CA VAL A 176 -10.70 -14.72 -15.21
C VAL A 176 -9.29 -14.11 -15.15
N PRO A 177 -8.64 -14.08 -13.98
CA PRO A 177 -7.28 -13.57 -13.86
C PRO A 177 -6.30 -14.44 -14.66
N ASP A 178 -5.47 -13.81 -15.47
CA ASP A 178 -4.42 -14.49 -16.22
C ASP A 178 -3.10 -14.43 -15.44
N PHE A 179 -2.90 -15.36 -14.54
CA PHE A 179 -1.69 -15.44 -13.72
C PHE A 179 -0.46 -15.84 -14.54
N MET A 180 -0.60 -16.72 -15.52
CA MET A 180 0.53 -17.11 -16.36
C MET A 180 1.01 -15.94 -17.23
N GLY A 181 0.07 -15.18 -17.80
CA GLY A 181 0.39 -13.95 -18.53
C GLY A 181 1.02 -12.89 -17.63
N LEU A 182 0.59 -12.78 -16.37
CA LEU A 182 1.21 -11.90 -15.38
C LEU A 182 2.67 -12.31 -15.12
N PHE A 183 2.89 -13.56 -14.72
CA PHE A 183 4.21 -14.03 -14.33
C PHE A 183 5.19 -14.01 -15.50
N ALA A 184 4.75 -14.33 -16.71
CA ALA A 184 5.58 -14.24 -17.91
C ALA A 184 6.10 -12.81 -18.19
N VAL A 185 5.35 -11.79 -17.79
CA VAL A 185 5.71 -10.39 -18.05
C VAL A 185 6.53 -9.77 -16.93
N VAL A 186 6.21 -10.07 -15.64
CA VAL A 186 6.77 -9.34 -14.50
C VAL A 186 7.67 -10.17 -13.60
N SER A 187 7.53 -11.51 -13.60
CA SER A 187 8.27 -12.35 -12.67
C SER A 187 9.74 -12.50 -13.09
N PRO A 188 10.70 -12.28 -12.18
CA PRO A 188 12.12 -12.49 -12.45
C PRO A 188 12.47 -13.94 -12.79
N LEU A 189 11.59 -14.90 -12.46
CA LEU A 189 11.76 -16.30 -12.86
C LEU A 189 11.63 -16.49 -14.38
N PHE A 190 10.93 -15.60 -15.08
CA PHE A 190 10.74 -15.61 -16.52
C PHE A 190 11.59 -14.56 -17.24
N ILE A 191 11.68 -13.34 -16.69
CA ILE A 191 12.43 -12.23 -17.32
C ILE A 191 13.91 -12.19 -16.89
N GLY A 192 14.30 -12.99 -15.89
CA GLY A 192 15.63 -13.00 -15.30
C GLY A 192 15.86 -11.92 -14.24
N PHE A 193 16.76 -12.20 -13.31
CA PHE A 193 17.23 -11.24 -12.32
C PHE A 193 18.27 -10.28 -12.94
N ALA A 194 18.42 -9.12 -12.33
CA ALA A 194 19.54 -8.22 -12.70
C ALA A 194 20.87 -8.93 -12.45
N SER A 195 21.65 -9.08 -13.52
CA SER A 195 22.98 -9.74 -13.47
C SER A 195 24.08 -8.77 -13.01
N ASP A 196 23.86 -7.46 -13.17
CA ASP A 196 24.82 -6.44 -12.77
C ASP A 196 24.66 -6.12 -11.28
N PRO A 197 25.72 -6.30 -10.45
CA PRO A 197 25.72 -5.93 -9.04
C PRO A 197 25.41 -4.46 -8.77
N SER A 198 25.71 -3.58 -9.72
CA SER A 198 25.44 -2.14 -9.57
C SER A 198 23.93 -1.84 -9.42
N VAL A 199 23.07 -2.66 -10.04
CA VAL A 199 21.60 -2.55 -9.94
C VAL A 199 21.15 -2.81 -8.50
N TRP A 200 21.70 -3.83 -7.84
CA TRP A 200 21.43 -4.16 -6.46
C TRP A 200 21.90 -3.06 -5.50
N ILE A 201 23.12 -2.56 -5.72
CA ILE A 201 23.65 -1.45 -4.92
C ILE A 201 22.77 -0.19 -5.07
N ALA A 202 22.26 0.08 -6.26
CA ALA A 202 21.38 1.21 -6.52
C ALA A 202 19.97 1.02 -5.92
N ALA A 203 19.50 -0.21 -5.77
CA ALA A 203 18.21 -0.56 -5.17
C ALA A 203 18.21 -0.36 -3.64
N LEU A 204 19.31 -0.63 -2.98
CA LEU A 204 19.42 -0.69 -1.51
C LEU A 204 18.94 0.58 -0.77
N PRO A 205 19.28 1.82 -1.19
CA PRO A 205 18.76 3.02 -0.53
C PRO A 205 17.21 3.08 -0.55
N TYR A 206 16.60 2.66 -1.65
CA TYR A 206 15.15 2.66 -1.79
C TYR A 206 14.49 1.58 -0.92
N ALA A 207 15.10 0.41 -0.81
CA ALA A 207 14.66 -0.64 0.09
C ALA A 207 14.71 -0.19 1.56
N ILE A 208 15.78 0.51 1.97
CA ILE A 208 15.92 1.07 3.32
C ILE A 208 14.85 2.13 3.58
N VAL A 209 14.65 3.07 2.66
CA VAL A 209 13.62 4.11 2.80
C VAL A 209 12.22 3.49 2.86
N ALA A 210 11.93 2.52 1.99
CA ALA A 210 10.67 1.79 2.00
C ALA A 210 10.45 1.07 3.34
N TRP A 211 11.49 0.42 3.89
CA TRP A 211 11.41 -0.22 5.21
C TRP A 211 11.09 0.79 6.32
N VAL A 212 11.76 1.96 6.36
CA VAL A 212 11.51 2.99 7.38
C VAL A 212 10.07 3.49 7.33
N ILE A 213 9.53 3.70 6.11
CA ILE A 213 8.15 4.13 5.92
C ILE A 213 7.18 3.03 6.39
N ALA A 214 7.36 1.79 5.92
CA ALA A 214 6.53 0.65 6.31
C ALA A 214 6.54 0.42 7.81
N TYR A 215 7.70 0.62 8.44
CA TYR A 215 7.81 0.49 9.88
C TYR A 215 6.96 1.53 10.64
N GLY A 216 6.89 2.76 10.14
CA GLY A 216 5.99 3.79 10.65
C GLY A 216 4.51 3.39 10.54
N ASP A 217 4.14 2.81 9.41
CA ASP A 217 2.79 2.30 9.18
C ASP A 217 2.44 1.14 10.14
N PHE A 218 3.36 0.21 10.38
CA PHE A 218 3.16 -0.89 11.32
C PHE A 218 2.84 -0.40 12.73
N VAL A 219 3.61 0.56 13.23
CA VAL A 219 3.36 1.14 14.55
C VAL A 219 1.99 1.78 14.62
N THR A 220 1.59 2.48 13.57
CA THR A 220 0.28 3.13 13.50
C THR A 220 -0.86 2.11 13.48
N VAL A 221 -0.74 1.06 12.64
CA VAL A 221 -1.74 -0.01 12.55
C VAL A 221 -1.85 -0.78 13.88
N GLN A 222 -0.74 -1.06 14.55
CA GLN A 222 -0.74 -1.69 15.85
C GLN A 222 -1.46 -0.85 16.91
N GLN A 223 -1.19 0.46 16.96
CA GLN A 223 -1.89 1.36 17.88
C GLN A 223 -3.39 1.45 17.60
N LEU A 224 -3.78 1.54 16.32
CA LEU A 224 -5.19 1.55 15.94
C LEU A 224 -5.87 0.22 16.28
N GLY A 225 -5.20 -0.90 16.08
CA GLY A 225 -5.68 -2.22 16.44
C GLY A 225 -5.92 -2.36 17.94
N LEU A 226 -4.99 -1.89 18.77
CA LEU A 226 -5.15 -1.89 20.22
C LEU A 226 -6.30 -0.98 20.68
N GLN A 227 -6.52 0.16 20.02
CA GLN A 227 -7.63 1.05 20.33
C GLN A 227 -8.99 0.50 19.87
N ALA A 228 -9.00 -0.34 18.85
CA ALA A 228 -10.22 -0.96 18.31
C ALA A 228 -10.57 -2.30 19.02
N ALA A 229 -9.62 -2.88 19.75
CA ALA A 229 -9.84 -4.11 20.51
C ALA A 229 -10.90 -3.89 21.59
N ARG A 230 -11.76 -4.91 21.81
CA ARG A 230 -12.72 -4.92 22.90
C ARG A 230 -12.02 -5.30 24.21
N ASP A 231 -12.62 -4.94 25.33
CA ASP A 231 -12.07 -5.21 26.66
C ASP A 231 -11.85 -6.71 26.96
N ASP A 232 -12.57 -7.58 26.24
CA ASP A 232 -12.47 -9.05 26.36
C ASP A 232 -11.56 -9.68 25.30
N GLU A 233 -10.97 -8.89 24.38
CA GLU A 233 -10.06 -9.35 23.34
C GLU A 233 -8.61 -9.12 23.74
N TYR A 234 -7.82 -10.19 23.72
CA TYR A 234 -6.37 -10.09 23.87
C TYR A 234 -5.70 -10.05 22.50
N ILE A 235 -5.13 -8.91 22.14
CA ILE A 235 -4.36 -8.75 20.91
C ILE A 235 -2.91 -8.45 21.26
N GLU A 236 -2.02 -9.30 20.82
CA GLU A 236 -0.57 -9.12 20.99
C GLU A 236 0.09 -8.75 19.67
N PHE A 237 0.76 -7.61 19.65
CA PHE A 237 1.58 -7.17 18.53
C PHE A 237 3.06 -7.35 18.87
N ASP A 238 3.73 -8.20 18.12
CA ASP A 238 5.19 -8.35 18.18
C ASP A 238 5.83 -7.76 16.91
N PRO A 239 6.54 -6.62 17.02
CA PRO A 239 7.20 -5.99 15.87
C PRO A 239 8.18 -6.90 15.14
N ASN A 240 8.82 -7.85 15.84
CA ASN A 240 9.76 -8.77 15.21
C ASN A 240 9.01 -9.79 14.34
N ARG A 241 7.93 -10.37 14.87
CA ARG A 241 7.06 -11.29 14.13
C ARG A 241 6.45 -10.61 12.91
N THR A 242 5.90 -9.40 13.08
CA THR A 242 5.35 -8.59 11.98
C THR A 242 6.37 -8.40 10.87
N ASN A 243 7.62 -8.04 11.21
CA ASN A 243 8.68 -7.87 10.22
C ASN A 243 8.99 -9.17 9.48
N VAL A 244 9.15 -10.30 10.20
CA VAL A 244 9.45 -11.59 9.55
C VAL A 244 8.34 -11.98 8.57
N ILE A 245 7.09 -11.87 8.97
CA ILE A 245 5.94 -12.25 8.13
C ILE A 245 5.85 -11.33 6.90
N CYS A 246 5.98 -10.01 7.10
CA CYS A 246 6.01 -9.06 5.98
C CYS A 246 7.22 -9.29 5.07
N GLY A 247 8.36 -9.66 5.63
CA GLY A 247 9.54 -10.01 4.85
C GLY A 247 9.33 -11.24 3.98
N ILE A 248 8.77 -12.31 4.52
CA ILE A 248 8.43 -13.53 3.77
C ILE A 248 7.47 -13.19 2.62
N ARG A 249 6.42 -12.40 2.89
CA ARG A 249 5.48 -11.95 1.87
C ARG A 249 6.18 -11.15 0.77
N ASN A 250 7.04 -10.18 1.12
CA ASN A 250 7.75 -9.38 0.13
C ASN A 250 8.73 -10.21 -0.72
N VAL A 251 9.39 -11.22 -0.13
CA VAL A 251 10.22 -12.16 -0.89
C VAL A 251 9.38 -12.96 -1.88
N ILE A 252 8.23 -13.48 -1.47
CA ILE A 252 7.33 -14.20 -2.38
C ILE A 252 6.85 -13.27 -3.50
N LEU A 253 6.39 -12.07 -3.17
CA LEU A 253 5.93 -11.08 -4.15
C LEU A 253 7.05 -10.70 -5.12
N SER A 254 8.28 -10.49 -4.65
CA SER A 254 9.42 -10.16 -5.52
C SER A 254 9.71 -11.22 -6.56
N LEU A 255 9.39 -12.50 -6.28
CA LEU A 255 9.63 -13.61 -7.20
C LEU A 255 8.51 -13.77 -8.24
N PHE A 256 7.28 -13.40 -7.92
CA PHE A 256 6.14 -13.64 -8.80
C PHE A 256 5.56 -12.37 -9.40
N ALA A 257 5.37 -11.35 -8.61
CA ALA A 257 4.76 -10.09 -9.03
C ALA A 257 5.36 -8.93 -8.22
N PRO A 258 6.57 -8.46 -8.56
CA PRO A 258 7.27 -7.43 -7.79
C PRO A 258 6.48 -6.13 -7.75
N TYR A 259 6.01 -5.78 -6.55
CA TYR A 259 5.32 -4.53 -6.23
C TYR A 259 5.46 -4.26 -4.72
N PRO A 260 6.33 -3.33 -4.30
CA PRO A 260 6.67 -3.10 -2.90
C PRO A 260 5.57 -2.48 -2.07
#